data_5b98626fe736037ed2b6f487e8c3e563
#
_entry.id   5b98626fe736037ed2b6f487e8c3e563
#
_cell.length_a   1.000
_cell.length_b   1.000
_cell.length_c   1.000
_cell.angle_alpha   90.00
_cell.angle_beta   90.00
_cell.angle_gamma   90.00
#
_symmetry.space_group_name_H-M   'P 1'
#
loop_
_entity.id
_entity.type
_entity.pdbx_description
1 polymer ?
#
loop_
_entity_poly.entity_id
_entity_poly.type
_entity_poly.pdbx_seq_one_letter_code
_entity_poly.pdbx_strand_id
1 'polypeptide(L)'
;MLKVGDKVKILPTILSDYPDFPYVGVVGRVCALKGSDMNIAVEFSHPHWYLHDCGGAAKQNSGWYCNRNCLEFIPDDNLPDIWEYIK
;
A
#
# COMPACT_ATOMS: atom_id res chain seq x y z
N MET A 1 -15.13 2.75 -2.47
CA MET A 1 -14.65 1.67 -1.58
C MET A 1 -13.48 0.94 -2.24
N LEU A 2 -12.43 0.69 -1.49
CA LEU A 2 -11.26 0.01 -2.02
C LEU A 2 -11.54 -1.48 -2.23
N LYS A 3 -10.87 -2.04 -3.23
CA LYS A 3 -10.94 -3.48 -3.50
C LYS A 3 -9.56 -3.98 -3.89
N VAL A 4 -9.38 -5.29 -3.83
CA VAL A 4 -8.12 -5.93 -4.22
C VAL A 4 -7.80 -5.56 -5.66
N GLY A 5 -6.54 -5.15 -5.87
CA GLY A 5 -6.08 -4.70 -7.18
C GLY A 5 -6.04 -3.20 -7.35
N ASP A 6 -6.71 -2.44 -6.48
CA ASP A 6 -6.70 -0.98 -6.57
C ASP A 6 -5.31 -0.43 -6.25
N LYS A 7 -4.94 0.63 -6.97
CA LYS A 7 -3.72 1.37 -6.68
C LYS A 7 -4.00 2.42 -5.61
N VAL A 8 -3.10 2.55 -4.66
CA VAL A 8 -3.23 3.52 -3.59
C VAL A 8 -1.87 4.17 -3.32
N LYS A 9 -1.92 5.44 -2.93
CA LYS A 9 -0.73 6.17 -2.52
C LYS A 9 -0.70 6.28 -1.00
N ILE A 10 0.46 6.08 -0.42
CA ILE A 10 0.61 6.14 1.03
C ILE A 10 0.72 7.61 1.46
N LEU A 11 -0.19 8.01 2.34
CA LEU A 11 -0.24 9.39 2.83
C LEU A 11 0.63 9.57 4.08
N PRO A 12 1.08 10.80 4.36
CA PRO A 12 1.92 11.05 5.55
C PRO A 12 1.25 10.72 6.87
N THR A 13 -0.07 10.63 6.90
CA THR A 13 -0.79 10.27 8.13
C THR A 13 -0.38 8.91 8.68
N ILE A 14 0.19 8.04 7.85
CA ILE A 14 0.66 6.74 8.32
C ILE A 14 1.76 6.90 9.39
N LEU A 15 2.48 8.01 9.38
CA LEU A 15 3.55 8.25 10.33
C LEU A 15 3.06 8.46 11.75
N SER A 16 1.78 8.70 11.95
CA SER A 16 1.20 8.77 13.29
C SER A 16 1.29 7.43 14.01
N ASP A 17 1.12 6.34 13.28
CA ASP A 17 1.18 5.00 13.84
C ASP A 17 2.53 4.34 13.63
N TYR A 18 3.20 4.67 12.53
CA TYR A 18 4.46 4.04 12.13
C TYR A 18 5.44 5.13 11.72
N PRO A 19 6.10 5.80 12.71
CA PRO A 19 6.93 6.98 12.42
C PRO A 19 8.08 6.73 11.44
N ASP A 20 8.54 5.49 11.35
CA ASP A 20 9.67 5.15 10.49
C ASP A 20 9.25 4.47 9.19
N PHE A 21 7.98 4.53 8.85
CA PHE A 21 7.49 3.85 7.66
C PHE A 21 8.22 4.37 6.41
N PRO A 22 8.82 3.47 5.60
CA PRO A 22 9.75 3.90 4.55
C PRO A 22 9.10 4.39 3.27
N TYR A 23 7.82 4.08 3.03
CA TYR A 23 7.22 4.28 1.71
C TYR A 23 6.13 5.34 1.66
N VAL A 24 6.27 6.40 2.44
CA VAL A 24 5.35 7.54 2.35
C VAL A 24 5.45 8.15 0.94
N GLY A 25 4.30 8.38 0.33
CA GLY A 25 4.25 8.95 -1.02
C GLY A 25 4.41 7.93 -2.14
N VAL A 26 4.64 6.67 -1.79
CA VAL A 26 4.82 5.60 -2.76
C VAL A 26 3.47 4.99 -3.10
N VAL A 27 3.29 4.60 -4.35
CA VAL A 27 2.08 3.93 -4.80
C VAL A 27 2.25 2.42 -4.62
N GLY A 28 1.27 1.80 -3.98
CA GLY A 28 1.20 0.36 -3.85
C GLY A 28 -0.12 -0.14 -4.39
N ARG A 29 -0.37 -1.43 -4.23
CA ARG A 29 -1.59 -2.08 -4.73
C ARG A 29 -2.23 -2.84 -3.60
N VAL A 30 -3.54 -2.69 -3.44
CA VAL A 30 -4.29 -3.44 -2.43
C VAL A 30 -4.22 -4.91 -2.78
N CYS A 31 -3.73 -5.73 -1.86
CA CYS A 31 -3.60 -7.17 -2.09
C CYS A 31 -4.53 -8.00 -1.19
N ALA A 32 -5.08 -7.41 -0.13
CA ALA A 32 -6.08 -8.10 0.70
C ALA A 32 -6.86 -7.10 1.53
N LEU A 33 -8.09 -7.45 1.85
CA LEU A 33 -8.96 -6.69 2.74
C LEU A 33 -9.33 -7.61 3.89
N LYS A 34 -9.05 -7.17 5.12
CA LYS A 34 -9.22 -8.03 6.30
C LYS A 34 -10.47 -7.66 7.09
N GLY A 35 -11.50 -7.20 6.42
CA GLY A 35 -12.80 -7.01 7.02
C GLY A 35 -13.01 -5.67 7.72
N SER A 36 -12.03 -4.78 7.71
CA SER A 36 -12.19 -3.44 8.30
C SER A 36 -11.29 -2.44 7.58
N ASP A 37 -11.62 -1.16 7.75
CA ASP A 37 -10.82 -0.09 7.16
C ASP A 37 -9.45 0.07 7.80
N MET A 38 -9.22 -0.62 8.91
CA MET A 38 -7.95 -0.54 9.63
C MET A 38 -6.92 -1.56 9.15
N ASN A 39 -7.34 -2.52 8.33
CA ASN A 39 -6.49 -3.63 7.93
C ASN A 39 -6.53 -3.84 6.43
N ILE A 40 -6.15 -2.80 5.69
CA ILE A 40 -6.05 -2.89 4.24
C ILE A 40 -4.60 -3.27 3.91
N ALA A 41 -4.41 -4.45 3.35
CA ALA A 41 -3.07 -4.92 3.00
C ALA A 41 -2.65 -4.33 1.68
N VAL A 42 -1.50 -3.67 1.67
CA VAL A 42 -0.95 -3.01 0.46
C VAL A 42 0.39 -3.66 0.15
N GLU A 43 0.58 -4.01 -1.12
CA GLU A 43 1.84 -4.58 -1.61
C GLU A 43 2.57 -3.53 -2.44
N PHE A 44 3.89 -3.42 -2.23
CA PHE A 44 4.74 -2.49 -2.95
C PHE A 44 5.60 -3.23 -3.96
N SER A 45 6.11 -2.51 -4.95
CA SER A 45 6.89 -3.12 -6.02
C SER A 45 8.32 -3.47 -5.61
N HIS A 46 8.81 -2.91 -4.51
CA HIS A 46 10.15 -3.19 -4.00
C HIS A 46 10.11 -3.69 -2.58
N PRO A 47 10.88 -4.73 -2.24
CA PRO A 47 10.95 -5.21 -0.86
C PRO A 47 11.73 -4.24 0.02
N HIS A 48 11.46 -4.31 1.32
CA HIS A 48 12.14 -3.51 2.33
C HIS A 48 12.13 -4.28 3.64
N TRP A 49 13.22 -4.23 4.39
CA TRP A 49 13.33 -4.98 5.64
C TRP A 49 12.24 -4.62 6.65
N TYR A 50 11.72 -3.40 6.58
CA TYR A 50 10.66 -2.94 7.47
C TYR A 50 9.33 -3.66 7.23
N LEU A 51 9.11 -4.13 6.01
CA LEU A 51 7.83 -4.67 5.57
C LEU A 51 7.76 -6.18 5.79
N HIS A 52 6.56 -6.73 5.61
CA HIS A 52 6.32 -8.17 5.75
C HIS A 52 5.46 -8.66 4.58
N ASP A 53 4.87 -9.85 4.70
CA ASP A 53 4.12 -10.46 3.60
C ASP A 53 2.61 -10.43 3.80
N CYS A 54 2.12 -9.71 4.81
CA CYS A 54 0.69 -9.61 5.11
C CYS A 54 0.02 -10.98 5.20
N GLY A 55 0.69 -11.91 5.90
CA GLY A 55 0.14 -13.24 6.07
C GLY A 55 0.10 -14.08 4.80
N GLY A 56 0.93 -13.74 3.82
CA GLY A 56 0.99 -14.46 2.56
C GLY A 56 0.28 -13.77 1.41
N ALA A 57 -0.43 -12.65 1.67
CA ALA A 57 -1.13 -11.94 0.61
C ALA A 57 -0.20 -11.11 -0.26
N ALA A 58 0.98 -10.77 0.24
CA ALA A 58 1.99 -10.00 -0.48
C ALA A 58 3.27 -10.79 -0.56
N LYS A 59 4.18 -10.37 -1.45
CA LYS A 59 5.50 -10.95 -1.49
C LYS A 59 6.24 -10.66 -0.19
N GLN A 60 7.21 -11.49 0.13
CA GLN A 60 8.00 -11.34 1.35
C GLN A 60 8.64 -9.96 1.38
N ASN A 61 8.54 -9.27 2.51
CA ASN A 61 9.10 -7.95 2.74
C ASN A 61 8.55 -6.87 1.80
N SER A 62 7.34 -7.07 1.29
CA SER A 62 6.77 -6.12 0.33
C SER A 62 5.40 -5.58 0.73
N GLY A 63 4.84 -5.99 1.87
CA GLY A 63 3.48 -5.64 2.25
C GLY A 63 3.38 -4.94 3.59
N TRP A 64 2.27 -4.23 3.78
CA TRP A 64 1.97 -3.58 5.05
C TRP A 64 0.46 -3.42 5.21
N TYR A 65 -0.04 -3.60 6.42
CA TYR A 65 -1.43 -3.29 6.72
C TYR A 65 -1.57 -1.80 7.00
N CYS A 66 -2.48 -1.16 6.30
CA CYS A 66 -2.69 0.29 6.40
C CYS A 66 -4.13 0.59 6.79
N ASN A 67 -4.30 1.68 7.53
CA ASN A 67 -5.61 2.25 7.79
C ASN A 67 -6.09 2.96 6.53
N ARG A 68 -7.39 2.92 6.26
CA ARG A 68 -7.97 3.59 5.08
C ARG A 68 -7.58 5.07 5.03
N ASN A 69 -7.46 5.71 6.19
CA ASN A 69 -7.09 7.13 6.27
C ASN A 69 -5.69 7.42 5.76
N CYS A 70 -4.85 6.40 5.64
CA CYS A 70 -3.46 6.56 5.20
C CYS A 70 -3.31 6.32 3.71
N LEU A 71 -4.41 6.14 2.99
CA LEU A 71 -4.38 5.72 1.60
C LEU A 71 -5.17 6.70 0.73
N GLU A 72 -4.60 7.03 -0.42
CA GLU A 72 -5.29 7.81 -1.44
C GLU A 72 -5.51 6.92 -2.66
N PHE A 73 -6.77 6.76 -3.08
CA PHE A 73 -7.10 5.95 -4.25
C PHE A 73 -6.55 6.60 -5.52
N ILE A 74 -5.90 5.81 -6.36
CA ILE A 74 -5.34 6.28 -7.64
C ILE A 74 -6.10 5.54 -8.75
N PRO A 75 -6.90 6.25 -9.54
CA PRO A 75 -7.61 5.60 -10.65
C PRO A 75 -6.63 5.10 -11.71
N ASP A 76 -6.87 3.88 -12.20
CA ASP A 76 -5.98 3.25 -13.18
C ASP A 76 -5.92 4.03 -14.49
N ASP A 77 -7.04 4.59 -14.92
CA ASP A 77 -7.11 5.28 -16.20
C ASP A 77 -6.34 6.60 -16.21
N ASN A 78 -5.95 7.09 -15.03
CA ASN A 78 -5.15 8.31 -14.94
C ASN A 78 -3.66 8.06 -15.01
N LEU A 79 -3.22 6.85 -14.70
CA LEU A 79 -1.80 6.54 -14.56
C LEU A 79 -1.45 5.16 -15.13
N PRO A 80 -1.81 4.88 -16.38
CA PRO A 80 -1.58 3.53 -16.91
C PRO A 80 -0.10 3.15 -16.97
N ASP A 81 0.78 4.12 -17.24
CA ASP A 81 2.19 3.84 -17.45
C ASP A 81 3.09 4.41 -16.36
N ILE A 82 2.62 5.42 -15.64
CA ILE A 82 3.45 6.08 -14.63
C ILE A 82 3.86 5.13 -13.52
N TRP A 83 3.01 4.15 -13.23
CA TRP A 83 3.32 3.12 -12.24
C TRP A 83 4.68 2.49 -12.50
N GLU A 84 5.02 2.26 -13.75
CA GLU A 84 6.28 1.63 -14.13
C GLU A 84 7.49 2.49 -13.80
N TYR A 85 7.33 3.80 -13.78
CA TYR A 85 8.44 4.73 -13.58
C TYR A 85 8.66 5.13 -12.13
N ILE A 86 7.75 4.78 -11.26
CA ILE A 86 7.85 5.14 -9.83
C ILE A 86 8.76 4.18 -9.08
N LYS A 87 8.98 3.04 -9.64
CA LYS A 87 9.78 1.98 -9.00
C LYS A 87 11.16 2.44 -8.63
#